data_c2cb2d1e22709128919b4aaa1523a5c3
#
_entry.id   c2cb2d1e22709128919b4aaa1523a5c3
#
_cell.length_a   1.000
_cell.length_b   1.000
_cell.length_c   1.000
_cell.angle_alpha   90.00
_cell.angle_beta   90.00
_cell.angle_gamma   90.00
#
_symmetry.space_group_name_H-M   'P 1'
#
loop_
_entity.id
_entity.type
_entity.pdbx_description
1 polymer ?
#
loop_
_entity_poly.entity_id
_entity_poly.type
_entity_poly.pdbx_seq_one_letter_code
_entity_poly.pdbx_strand_id
1 'polypeptide(L)'
;MSEALLYSFRRCPYAMRARLALRYSGVPVRIVEVSLKAKPAEMLALSPKGTVPVLSVDGGVIDESLAIMRWALAQNDPEGWLLADEAATQALIDENDQGFKHQLNRYKYAERYPEQPMEVYRAQGEVFLLKL
;
A
#
# COMPACT_ATOMS: atom_id res chain seq x y z
N MET A 1 6.17 -16.00 -21.43
CA MET A 1 5.46 -15.10 -20.53
C MET A 1 6.45 -14.32 -19.71
N SER A 2 6.26 -13.03 -19.63
CA SER A 2 7.14 -12.17 -18.82
C SER A 2 6.83 -12.35 -17.35
N GLU A 3 7.87 -12.29 -16.55
CA GLU A 3 7.75 -12.34 -15.08
C GLU A 3 7.17 -11.04 -14.56
N ALA A 4 6.26 -11.11 -13.63
CA ALA A 4 5.76 -9.90 -12.95
C ALA A 4 6.83 -9.38 -11.99
N LEU A 5 7.06 -8.07 -12.02
CA LEU A 5 8.03 -7.40 -11.15
C LEU A 5 7.30 -6.39 -10.26
N LEU A 6 7.59 -6.44 -8.96
CA LEU A 6 7.08 -5.45 -8.02
C LEU A 6 8.22 -4.63 -7.46
N TYR A 7 8.25 -3.35 -7.79
CA TYR A 7 9.16 -2.40 -7.15
C TYR A 7 8.58 -2.00 -5.80
N SER A 8 9.32 -2.25 -4.74
CA SER A 8 8.83 -2.17 -3.36
C SER A 8 9.86 -1.53 -2.46
N PHE A 9 9.39 -0.93 -1.39
CA PHE A 9 10.23 -0.52 -0.28
C PHE A 9 9.72 -1.23 0.98
N ARG A 10 10.60 -1.93 1.64
CA ARG A 10 10.26 -2.84 2.74
C ARG A 10 9.37 -2.19 3.79
N ARG A 11 9.66 -0.93 4.17
CA ARG A 11 8.96 -0.24 5.24
C ARG A 11 7.77 0.62 4.77
N CYS A 12 7.49 0.65 3.50
CA CYS A 12 6.37 1.44 2.98
C CYS A 12 5.05 0.70 3.21
N PRO A 13 4.09 1.27 3.97
CA PRO A 13 2.82 0.60 4.24
C PRO A 13 2.01 0.28 2.97
N TYR A 14 2.08 1.16 1.98
CA TYR A 14 1.38 0.92 0.71
C TYR A 14 2.01 -0.26 -0.04
N ALA A 15 3.33 -0.36 -0.05
CA ALA A 15 4.02 -1.51 -0.63
C ALA A 15 3.74 -2.79 0.17
N MET A 16 3.64 -2.68 1.50
CA MET A 16 3.29 -3.82 2.35
C MET A 16 1.96 -4.43 1.97
N ARG A 17 0.91 -3.61 1.82
CA ARG A 17 -0.42 -4.15 1.50
C ARG A 17 -0.47 -4.74 0.09
N ALA A 18 0.28 -4.17 -0.86
CA ALA A 18 0.41 -4.74 -2.20
C ALA A 18 1.09 -6.12 -2.14
N ARG A 19 2.19 -6.25 -1.38
CA ARG A 19 2.88 -7.53 -1.19
C ARG A 19 1.97 -8.57 -0.54
N LEU A 20 1.19 -8.16 0.47
CA LEU A 20 0.28 -9.06 1.15
C LEU A 20 -0.80 -9.60 0.20
N ALA A 21 -1.38 -8.74 -0.62
CA ALA A 21 -2.40 -9.16 -1.57
C ALA A 21 -1.83 -10.11 -2.62
N LEU A 22 -0.65 -9.80 -3.16
CA LEU A 22 0.02 -10.67 -4.13
C LEU A 22 0.34 -12.03 -3.53
N ARG A 23 0.82 -12.06 -2.30
CA ARG A 23 1.11 -13.30 -1.59
C ARG A 23 -0.15 -14.12 -1.33
N TYR A 24 -1.18 -13.48 -0.82
CA TYR A 24 -2.47 -14.12 -0.57
C TYR A 24 -3.03 -14.74 -1.84
N SER A 25 -2.96 -14.04 -2.95
CA SER A 25 -3.48 -14.49 -4.24
C SER A 25 -2.59 -15.53 -4.91
N GLY A 26 -1.39 -15.76 -4.39
CA GLY A 26 -0.47 -16.75 -4.96
C GLY A 26 0.11 -16.35 -6.31
N VAL A 27 0.05 -15.07 -6.66
CA VAL A 27 0.60 -14.59 -7.94
C VAL A 27 2.12 -14.60 -7.87
N PRO A 28 2.80 -15.31 -8.79
CA PRO A 28 4.26 -15.27 -8.83
C PRO A 28 4.73 -13.87 -9.20
N VAL A 29 5.58 -13.30 -8.35
CA VAL A 29 6.12 -11.97 -8.58
C VAL A 29 7.54 -11.91 -8.04
N ARG A 30 8.42 -11.24 -8.77
CA ARG A 30 9.76 -10.93 -8.30
C ARG A 30 9.73 -9.56 -7.65
N ILE A 31 10.19 -9.48 -6.40
CA ILE A 31 10.22 -8.23 -5.66
C ILE A 31 11.59 -7.57 -5.82
N VAL A 32 11.58 -6.31 -6.24
CA VAL A 32 12.79 -5.49 -6.36
C VAL A 32 12.75 -4.45 -5.25
N GLU A 33 13.65 -4.57 -4.27
CA GLU A 33 13.77 -3.60 -3.20
C GLU A 33 14.40 -2.32 -3.75
N VAL A 34 13.76 -1.18 -3.52
CA VAL A 34 14.15 0.11 -4.07
C VAL A 34 14.87 0.94 -3.00
N SER A 35 15.99 1.56 -3.37
CA SER A 35 16.58 2.61 -2.56
C SER A 35 15.87 3.92 -2.91
N LEU A 36 15.24 4.55 -1.92
CA LEU A 36 14.52 5.81 -2.16
C LEU A 36 15.44 6.95 -2.56
N LYS A 37 16.74 6.82 -2.25
CA LYS A 37 17.77 7.81 -2.63
C LYS A 37 18.34 7.56 -4.02
N ALA A 38 18.15 6.36 -4.57
CA ALA A 38 18.70 5.97 -5.85
C ALA A 38 17.71 5.05 -6.57
N LYS A 39 16.59 5.62 -6.98
CA LYS A 39 15.51 4.87 -7.63
C LYS A 39 15.98 4.33 -8.99
N PRO A 40 15.65 3.06 -9.32
CA PRO A 40 16.05 2.48 -10.59
C PRO A 40 15.49 3.25 -11.79
N ALA A 41 16.31 3.39 -12.83
CA ALA A 41 15.88 4.07 -14.06
C ALA A 41 14.70 3.35 -14.71
N GLU A 42 14.69 2.02 -14.67
CA GLU A 42 13.60 1.21 -15.22
C GLU A 42 12.27 1.51 -14.52
N MET A 43 12.30 1.68 -13.20
CA MET A 43 11.11 2.03 -12.42
C MET A 43 10.59 3.40 -12.81
N LEU A 44 11.49 4.39 -12.93
CA LEU A 44 11.11 5.76 -13.29
C LEU A 44 10.56 5.84 -14.72
N ALA A 45 11.06 4.99 -15.62
CA ALA A 45 10.53 4.90 -16.97
C ALA A 45 9.10 4.33 -16.99
N LEU A 46 8.82 3.37 -16.11
CA LEU A 46 7.49 2.77 -16.00
C LEU A 46 6.51 3.67 -15.26
N SER A 47 6.97 4.34 -14.23
CA SER A 47 6.12 5.22 -13.39
C SER A 47 6.91 6.49 -13.04
N PRO A 48 6.76 7.54 -13.85
CA PRO A 48 7.53 8.80 -13.65
C PRO A 48 7.30 9.48 -12.30
N LYS A 49 6.16 9.25 -11.65
CA LYS A 49 5.93 9.83 -10.31
C LYS A 49 6.89 9.28 -9.25
N GLY A 50 7.55 8.15 -9.53
CA GLY A 50 8.64 7.65 -8.70
C GLY A 50 8.24 7.15 -7.31
N THR A 51 6.98 6.82 -7.10
CA THR A 51 6.52 6.27 -5.82
C THR A 51 6.46 4.75 -5.89
N VAL A 52 6.62 4.09 -4.75
CA VAL A 52 6.40 2.64 -4.62
C VAL A 52 5.05 2.40 -3.96
N PRO A 53 4.37 1.29 -4.20
CA PRO A 53 4.76 0.18 -5.08
C PRO A 53 4.45 0.44 -6.56
N VAL A 54 5.20 -0.24 -7.44
CA VAL A 54 4.92 -0.27 -8.88
C VAL A 54 4.98 -1.72 -9.34
N LEU A 55 3.91 -2.17 -9.98
CA LEU A 55 3.84 -3.52 -10.54
C LEU A 55 3.96 -3.44 -12.06
N SER A 56 4.93 -4.18 -12.60
CA SER A 56 5.10 -4.36 -14.04
C SER A 56 4.67 -5.76 -14.39
N VAL A 57 3.65 -5.90 -15.22
CA VAL A 57 3.12 -7.21 -15.60
C VAL A 57 2.55 -7.15 -17.03
N ASP A 58 2.90 -8.14 -17.82
CA ASP A 58 2.38 -8.34 -19.19
C ASP A 58 2.41 -7.06 -20.04
N GLY A 59 3.53 -6.33 -19.96
CA GLY A 59 3.69 -5.10 -20.73
C GLY A 59 2.94 -3.88 -20.17
N GLY A 60 2.22 -4.05 -19.08
CA GLY A 60 1.49 -2.97 -18.42
C GLY A 60 2.10 -2.56 -17.11
N VAL A 61 1.62 -1.47 -16.57
CA VAL A 61 2.09 -0.90 -15.30
C VAL A 61 0.90 -0.59 -14.41
N ILE A 62 0.99 -1.00 -13.15
CA ILE A 62 0.02 -0.63 -12.12
C ILE A 62 0.81 0.02 -10.99
N ASP A 63 0.54 1.29 -10.72
CA ASP A 63 1.37 2.06 -9.78
C ASP A 63 0.63 2.62 -8.56
N GLU A 64 -0.56 2.11 -8.28
CA GLU A 64 -1.28 2.41 -7.05
C GLU A 64 -1.49 1.13 -6.25
N SER A 65 -1.18 1.16 -4.95
CA SER A 65 -1.23 -0.06 -4.13
C SER A 65 -2.62 -0.72 -4.15
N LEU A 66 -3.68 0.08 -4.07
CA LEU A 66 -5.05 -0.46 -4.09
C LEU A 66 -5.37 -1.13 -5.43
N ALA A 67 -4.92 -0.53 -6.54
CA ALA A 67 -5.10 -1.12 -7.87
C ALA A 67 -4.32 -2.42 -8.00
N ILE A 68 -3.12 -2.49 -7.42
CA ILE A 68 -2.32 -3.73 -7.39
C ILE A 68 -3.06 -4.82 -6.59
N MET A 69 -3.60 -4.45 -5.43
CA MET A 69 -4.37 -5.37 -4.60
C MET A 69 -5.57 -5.94 -5.37
N ARG A 70 -6.32 -5.06 -6.03
CA ARG A 70 -7.50 -5.47 -6.81
C ARG A 70 -7.13 -6.35 -7.99
N TRP A 71 -6.02 -6.02 -8.66
CA TRP A 71 -5.51 -6.86 -9.76
C TRP A 71 -5.16 -8.26 -9.24
N ALA A 72 -4.45 -8.34 -8.11
CA ALA A 72 -4.05 -9.62 -7.52
C ALA A 72 -5.28 -10.46 -7.15
N LEU A 73 -6.26 -9.86 -6.49
CA LEU A 73 -7.49 -10.56 -6.08
C LEU A 73 -8.30 -11.02 -7.30
N ALA A 74 -8.27 -10.27 -8.39
CA ALA A 74 -8.92 -10.68 -9.63
C ALA A 74 -8.26 -11.92 -10.25
N GLN A 75 -6.97 -12.15 -10.01
CA GLN A 75 -6.28 -13.34 -10.48
C GLN A 75 -6.70 -14.58 -9.68
N ASN A 76 -6.78 -14.45 -8.36
CA ASN A 76 -7.15 -15.55 -7.48
C ASN A 76 -7.51 -15.00 -6.10
N ASP A 77 -8.68 -15.38 -5.61
CA ASP A 77 -9.22 -14.90 -4.33
C ASP A 77 -9.81 -16.07 -3.56
N PRO A 78 -8.94 -16.92 -2.96
CA PRO A 78 -9.39 -18.18 -2.36
C PRO A 78 -10.39 -18.00 -1.22
N GLU A 79 -10.35 -16.90 -0.47
CA GLU A 79 -11.26 -16.68 0.66
C GLU A 79 -12.41 -15.72 0.34
N GLY A 80 -12.49 -15.25 -0.91
CA GLY A 80 -13.60 -14.42 -1.34
C GLY A 80 -13.57 -12.98 -0.78
N TRP A 81 -12.40 -12.39 -0.66
CA TRP A 81 -12.28 -11.01 -0.16
C TRP A 81 -13.05 -9.99 -1.01
N LEU A 82 -13.13 -10.24 -2.33
CA LEU A 82 -13.89 -9.36 -3.24
C LEU A 82 -15.41 -9.50 -3.07
N LEU A 83 -15.87 -10.52 -2.33
CA LEU A 83 -17.29 -10.71 -2.07
C LEU A 83 -17.81 -9.84 -0.93
N ALA A 84 -16.92 -9.17 -0.18
CA ALA A 84 -17.32 -8.24 0.86
C ALA A 84 -18.03 -7.03 0.27
N ASP A 85 -18.82 -6.35 1.10
CA ASP A 85 -19.53 -5.13 0.69
C ASP A 85 -18.52 -4.09 0.20
N GLU A 86 -18.61 -3.72 -1.08
CA GLU A 86 -17.64 -2.82 -1.70
C GLU A 86 -17.67 -1.42 -1.08
N ALA A 87 -18.86 -0.89 -0.79
CA ALA A 87 -18.99 0.45 -0.21
C ALA A 87 -18.39 0.48 1.20
N ALA A 88 -18.65 -0.54 2.02
CA ALA A 88 -18.08 -0.62 3.37
C ALA A 88 -16.56 -0.80 3.32
N THR A 89 -16.08 -1.64 2.42
CA THR A 89 -14.65 -1.86 2.20
C THR A 89 -13.95 -0.56 1.80
N GLN A 90 -14.49 0.14 0.82
CA GLN A 90 -13.92 1.39 0.35
C GLN A 90 -13.91 2.46 1.45
N ALA A 91 -14.98 2.53 2.25
CA ALA A 91 -15.05 3.46 3.36
C ALA A 91 -13.95 3.23 4.39
N LEU A 92 -13.68 1.97 4.73
CA LEU A 92 -12.59 1.63 5.66
C LEU A 92 -11.22 1.95 5.08
N ILE A 93 -11.02 1.69 3.79
CA ILE A 93 -9.76 2.00 3.11
C ILE A 93 -9.53 3.52 3.11
N ASP A 94 -10.55 4.29 2.77
CA ASP A 94 -10.45 5.75 2.75
C ASP A 94 -10.17 6.30 4.14
N GLU A 95 -10.82 5.78 5.18
CA GLU A 95 -10.58 6.18 6.55
C GLU A 95 -9.14 5.84 6.97
N ASN A 96 -8.64 4.66 6.58
CA ASN A 96 -7.26 4.30 6.83
C ASN A 96 -6.28 5.24 6.13
N ASP A 97 -6.48 5.45 4.83
CA ASP A 97 -5.51 6.18 4.00
C ASP A 97 -5.49 7.69 4.33
N GLN A 98 -6.62 8.27 4.66
CA GLN A 98 -6.76 9.71 4.89
C GLN A 98 -6.78 10.07 6.38
N GLY A 99 -7.52 9.30 7.19
CA GLY A 99 -7.67 9.60 8.61
C GLY A 99 -6.59 8.97 9.48
N PHE A 100 -6.55 7.64 9.52
CA PHE A 100 -5.61 6.93 10.38
C PHE A 100 -4.16 7.25 10.03
N LYS A 101 -3.81 7.26 8.74
CA LYS A 101 -2.45 7.58 8.30
C LYS A 101 -2.03 8.98 8.72
N HIS A 102 -2.97 9.92 8.72
CA HIS A 102 -2.72 11.28 9.20
C HIS A 102 -2.31 11.27 10.67
N GLN A 103 -3.05 10.55 11.53
CA GLN A 103 -2.72 10.45 12.95
C GLN A 103 -1.44 9.65 13.19
N LEU A 104 -1.24 8.57 12.43
CA LEU A 104 -0.04 7.75 12.53
C LEU A 104 1.22 8.56 12.23
N ASN A 105 1.19 9.37 11.17
CA ASN A 105 2.33 10.20 10.80
C ASN A 105 2.65 11.23 11.88
N ARG A 106 1.62 11.83 12.50
CA ARG A 106 1.82 12.79 13.58
C ARG A 106 2.35 12.11 14.85
N TYR A 107 1.92 10.91 15.12
CA TYR A 107 2.44 10.13 16.23
C TYR A 107 3.91 9.74 16.00
N LYS A 108 4.23 9.22 14.81
CA LYS A 108 5.60 8.77 14.47
C LYS A 108 6.60 9.91 14.40
N TYR A 109 6.16 11.08 13.97
CA TYR A 109 7.01 12.26 13.77
C TYR A 109 6.52 13.42 14.62
N ALA A 110 6.24 13.15 15.90
CA ALA A 110 5.63 14.13 16.81
C ALA A 110 6.40 15.44 16.91
N GLU A 111 7.72 15.40 16.74
CA GLU A 111 8.56 16.59 16.76
C GLU A 111 8.24 17.56 15.62
N ARG A 112 7.61 17.09 14.56
CA ARG A 112 7.19 17.92 13.42
C ARG A 112 5.79 18.51 13.60
N TYR A 113 5.05 18.03 14.61
CA TYR A 113 3.66 18.40 14.85
C TYR A 113 3.46 18.78 16.31
N PRO A 114 4.04 19.92 16.76
CA PRO A 114 4.01 20.28 18.18
C PRO A 114 2.67 20.82 18.68
N GLU A 115 1.66 20.92 17.82
CA GLU A 115 0.35 21.46 18.16
C GLU A 115 -0.36 20.64 19.24
N GLN A 116 -0.07 19.32 19.28
CA GLN A 116 -0.60 18.41 20.30
C GLN A 116 0.49 17.45 20.77
N PRO A 117 0.37 16.93 22.01
CA PRO A 117 1.28 15.87 22.47
C PRO A 117 1.16 14.61 21.64
N MET A 118 2.24 13.82 21.56
CA MET A 118 2.29 12.57 20.83
C MET A 118 1.17 11.61 21.25
N GLU A 119 0.87 11.56 22.55
CA GLU A 119 -0.15 10.66 23.11
C GLU A 119 -1.55 10.99 22.60
N VAL A 120 -1.82 12.26 22.29
CA VAL A 120 -3.11 12.68 21.72
C VAL A 120 -3.27 12.12 20.32
N TYR A 121 -2.22 12.21 19.50
CA TYR A 121 -2.25 11.65 18.15
C TYR A 121 -2.41 10.14 18.17
N ARG A 122 -1.75 9.47 19.11
CA ARG A 122 -1.89 8.03 19.30
C ARG A 122 -3.33 7.66 19.63
N ALA A 123 -3.93 8.36 20.59
CA ALA A 123 -5.31 8.10 20.99
C ALA A 123 -6.29 8.30 19.83
N GLN A 124 -6.07 9.34 19.02
CA GLN A 124 -6.90 9.60 17.85
C GLN A 124 -6.76 8.48 16.81
N GLY A 125 -5.55 7.94 16.61
CA GLY A 125 -5.33 6.80 15.73
C GLY A 125 -5.99 5.53 16.23
N GLU A 126 -5.99 5.30 17.54
CA GLU A 126 -6.60 4.11 18.14
C GLU A 126 -8.11 4.03 17.88
N VAL A 127 -8.79 5.17 17.69
CA VAL A 127 -10.22 5.18 17.38
C VAL A 127 -10.52 4.35 16.13
N PHE A 128 -9.70 4.50 15.10
CA PHE A 128 -9.86 3.71 13.87
C PHE A 128 -9.58 2.23 14.12
N LEU A 129 -8.48 1.93 14.83
CA LEU A 129 -8.09 0.54 15.09
C LEU A 129 -9.15 -0.23 15.86
N LEU A 130 -9.88 0.44 16.76
CA LEU A 130 -10.95 -0.19 17.52
C LEU A 130 -12.18 -0.54 16.69
N LYS A 131 -12.30 -0.02 15.46
CA LYS A 131 -13.38 -0.38 14.54
C LYS A 131 -13.11 -1.67 13.80
N LEU A 132 -11.87 -2.12 13.76
CA LEU A 132 -11.47 -3.34 13.04
C LEU A 132 -11.69 -4.60 13.92
#